data_c1393f4c9b6fdd045a4cbc14d668a93d
#
_entry.id   c1393f4c9b6fdd045a4cbc14d668a93d
#
_cell.length_a   1.000
_cell.length_b   1.000
_cell.length_c   1.000
_cell.angle_alpha   90.00
_cell.angle_beta   90.00
_cell.angle_gamma   90.00
#
_symmetry.space_group_name_H-M   'P 1'
#
loop_
_entity.id
_entity.type
_entity.pdbx_description
1 polymer ?
#
loop_
_entity_poly.entity_id
_entity_poly.type
_entity_poly.pdbx_seq_one_letter_code
_entity_poly.pdbx_strand_id
1 'polypeptide(L)'
;MILERLGKELLFFDGGMGTLLQAKGLLPGELPETWNLTHAEAVRQIHRSYFEAGSDIVLTNTFGANALKFHDESCSLKEIIFSAVSHVKEAAKQGVRDNREVYTALDIGPTGKLLKPMGDLEFETAYEAFKEVMIYGEQAGADLIHIETMSDTYELKAAVLAAKENTTLPVFVTTIFDERGKLLTGADVPSVVALLEGLRVDALGINCGMGPEQMMPILHEILEYTSLPVIVKPNAGLPKQRDGETYYDVEPEQFAKTMEMIVETGACVIGGCCGTTPDHIRAMIAQCKDLLIKTPEKKVHTIVSSYGQAVMLGTGSRIIGERINPTGKPRFKKALKDHDLTYILNVAAAQQETGAQRS
;
A
#
# COMPACT_ATOMS: atom_id res chain seq x y z
N MET A 1 3.81 -9.63 19.49
CA MET A 1 4.14 -8.62 18.42
C MET A 1 3.39 -8.99 17.14
N ILE A 2 3.06 -8.01 16.27
CA ILE A 2 2.22 -8.26 15.08
C ILE A 2 2.76 -9.38 14.18
N LEU A 3 4.08 -9.49 13.99
CA LEU A 3 4.69 -10.55 13.18
C LEU A 3 4.51 -11.96 13.77
N GLU A 4 4.19 -12.10 15.04
CA GLU A 4 3.89 -13.40 15.64
C GLU A 4 2.49 -13.89 15.30
N ARG A 5 1.57 -12.98 15.02
CA ARG A 5 0.17 -13.22 14.62
C ARG A 5 0.03 -13.31 13.09
N LEU A 6 0.81 -12.52 12.36
CA LEU A 6 0.73 -12.39 10.90
C LEU A 6 0.89 -13.76 10.21
N GLY A 7 -0.06 -14.10 9.33
CA GLY A 7 -0.10 -15.37 8.60
C GLY A 7 -0.46 -16.60 9.44
N LYS A 8 -0.80 -16.42 10.73
CA LYS A 8 -1.26 -17.49 11.64
C LYS A 8 -2.69 -17.24 12.12
N GLU A 9 -3.09 -15.99 12.22
CA GLU A 9 -4.42 -15.55 12.61
C GLU A 9 -4.95 -14.58 11.56
N LEU A 10 -6.27 -14.48 11.45
CA LEU A 10 -6.92 -13.44 10.66
C LEU A 10 -6.80 -12.11 11.41
N LEU A 11 -6.26 -11.09 10.76
CA LEU A 11 -6.11 -9.76 11.32
C LEU A 11 -7.04 -8.78 10.63
N PHE A 12 -7.56 -7.83 11.40
CA PHE A 12 -8.55 -6.87 10.95
C PHE A 12 -8.00 -5.44 10.98
N PHE A 13 -7.87 -4.83 9.80
CA PHE A 13 -7.67 -3.39 9.65
C PHE A 13 -8.97 -2.63 9.91
N ASP A 14 -8.84 -1.34 10.06
CA ASP A 14 -9.92 -0.36 10.04
C ASP A 14 -10.51 -0.13 8.63
N GLY A 15 -11.30 0.93 8.50
CA GLY A 15 -11.94 1.35 7.24
C GLY A 15 -11.56 2.79 6.85
N GLY A 16 -12.45 3.42 6.07
CA GLY A 16 -12.20 4.73 5.47
C GLY A 16 -12.10 5.87 6.50
N MET A 17 -10.93 6.51 6.62
CA MET A 17 -10.74 7.72 7.41
C MET A 17 -11.28 8.94 6.67
N GLY A 18 -10.84 9.18 5.44
CA GLY A 18 -11.18 10.39 4.68
C GLY A 18 -12.68 10.60 4.49
N THR A 19 -13.43 9.54 4.17
CA THR A 19 -14.90 9.62 4.02
C THR A 19 -15.62 9.97 5.34
N LEU A 20 -15.10 9.50 6.47
CA LEU A 20 -15.66 9.86 7.78
C LEU A 20 -15.30 11.28 8.21
N LEU A 21 -14.12 11.78 7.84
CA LEU A 21 -13.75 13.19 8.07
C LEU A 21 -14.63 14.12 7.22
N GLN A 22 -14.88 13.77 5.95
CA GLN A 22 -15.81 14.51 5.08
C GLN A 22 -17.22 14.54 5.69
N ALA A 23 -17.72 13.43 6.19
CA ALA A 23 -19.01 13.38 6.89
C ALA A 23 -19.06 14.23 8.17
N LYS A 24 -17.89 14.56 8.76
CA LYS A 24 -17.76 15.46 9.92
C LYS A 24 -17.45 16.91 9.52
N GLY A 25 -17.39 17.23 8.21
CA GLY A 25 -17.26 18.60 7.73
C GLY A 25 -15.89 18.96 7.13
N LEU A 26 -15.01 17.98 6.86
CA LEU A 26 -13.77 18.23 6.10
C LEU A 26 -14.13 18.75 4.70
N LEU A 27 -13.63 19.92 4.35
CA LEU A 27 -13.94 20.59 3.09
C LEU A 27 -13.09 20.06 1.93
N PRO A 28 -13.60 20.09 0.68
CA PRO A 28 -12.81 19.79 -0.51
C PRO A 28 -11.54 20.67 -0.59
N GLY A 29 -10.39 20.02 -0.79
CA GLY A 29 -9.09 20.71 -0.88
C GLY A 29 -8.39 20.95 0.47
N GLU A 30 -9.06 20.71 1.58
CA GLU A 30 -8.45 20.72 2.90
C GLU A 30 -7.61 19.44 3.11
N LEU A 31 -6.45 19.58 3.75
CA LEU A 31 -5.59 18.43 4.07
C LEU A 31 -6.12 17.71 5.31
N PRO A 32 -6.58 16.44 5.20
CA PRO A 32 -7.13 15.69 6.33
C PRO A 32 -6.19 15.62 7.54
N GLU A 33 -4.90 15.59 7.28
CA GLU A 33 -3.87 15.44 8.30
C GLU A 33 -3.77 16.64 9.24
N THR A 34 -4.19 17.83 8.79
CA THR A 34 -4.25 19.04 9.65
C THR A 34 -5.24 18.88 10.77
N TRP A 35 -6.27 18.03 10.59
CA TRP A 35 -7.26 17.74 11.61
C TRP A 35 -6.69 17.02 12.84
N ASN A 36 -5.52 16.41 12.71
CA ASN A 36 -4.80 15.89 13.90
C ASN A 36 -4.51 16.99 14.94
N LEU A 37 -4.38 18.26 14.49
CA LEU A 37 -4.13 19.40 15.35
C LEU A 37 -5.39 20.22 15.59
N THR A 38 -6.17 20.52 14.56
CA THR A 38 -7.30 21.45 14.60
C THR A 38 -8.61 20.80 15.06
N HIS A 39 -8.81 19.51 14.78
CA HIS A 39 -10.03 18.76 15.08
C HIS A 39 -9.72 17.40 15.76
N ALA A 40 -8.75 17.42 16.66
CA ALA A 40 -8.19 16.24 17.33
C ALA A 40 -9.24 15.29 17.91
N GLU A 41 -10.31 15.84 18.50
CA GLU A 41 -11.38 15.02 19.08
C GLU A 41 -12.19 14.26 18.00
N ALA A 42 -12.46 14.89 16.85
CA ALA A 42 -13.14 14.24 15.74
C ALA A 42 -12.30 13.05 15.19
N VAL A 43 -10.98 13.24 15.05
CA VAL A 43 -10.04 12.19 14.64
C VAL A 43 -10.02 11.04 15.66
N ARG A 44 -9.88 11.35 16.96
CA ARG A 44 -9.91 10.33 18.02
C ARG A 44 -11.22 9.53 18.06
N GLN A 45 -12.36 10.18 17.87
CA GLN A 45 -13.66 9.52 17.81
C GLN A 45 -13.75 8.51 16.66
N ILE A 46 -13.20 8.85 15.49
CA ILE A 46 -13.16 7.92 14.35
C ILE A 46 -12.29 6.70 14.68
N HIS A 47 -11.06 6.89 15.15
CA HIS A 47 -10.19 5.78 15.54
C HIS A 47 -10.83 4.91 16.63
N ARG A 48 -11.44 5.53 17.64
CA ARG A 48 -12.14 4.82 18.70
C ARG A 48 -13.27 3.95 18.15
N SER A 49 -14.07 4.48 17.22
CA SER A 49 -15.18 3.72 16.63
C SER A 49 -14.73 2.48 15.87
N TYR A 50 -13.55 2.49 15.25
CA TYR A 50 -12.93 1.32 14.61
C TYR A 50 -12.43 0.30 15.64
N PHE A 51 -11.82 0.73 16.75
CA PHE A 51 -11.47 -0.19 17.84
C PHE A 51 -12.71 -0.81 18.50
N GLU A 52 -13.78 -0.03 18.69
CA GLU A 52 -15.08 -0.53 19.19
C GLU A 52 -15.77 -1.47 18.18
N ALA A 53 -15.51 -1.33 16.88
CA ALA A 53 -15.95 -2.26 15.85
C ALA A 53 -15.18 -3.59 15.86
N GLY A 54 -13.98 -3.62 16.45
CA GLY A 54 -13.18 -4.81 16.61
C GLY A 54 -11.85 -4.84 15.85
N SER A 55 -11.43 -3.75 15.18
CA SER A 55 -10.17 -3.69 14.45
C SER A 55 -8.96 -4.01 15.33
N ASP A 56 -8.06 -4.85 14.82
CA ASP A 56 -6.75 -5.13 15.43
C ASP A 56 -5.72 -4.05 15.07
N ILE A 57 -5.80 -3.53 13.86
CA ILE A 57 -4.86 -2.55 13.29
C ILE A 57 -5.65 -1.31 12.88
N VAL A 58 -5.25 -0.15 13.39
CA VAL A 58 -5.86 1.14 13.03
C VAL A 58 -4.79 2.04 12.44
N LEU A 59 -5.10 2.63 11.29
CA LEU A 59 -4.23 3.55 10.56
C LEU A 59 -4.23 4.93 11.23
N THR A 60 -3.07 5.57 11.26
CA THR A 60 -2.98 6.98 11.63
C THR A 60 -3.59 7.87 10.53
N ASN A 61 -4.04 9.06 10.87
CA ASN A 61 -4.49 10.05 9.86
C ASN A 61 -3.27 10.77 9.26
N THR A 62 -2.45 10.04 8.48
CA THR A 62 -1.18 10.52 7.90
C THR A 62 -0.96 10.15 6.43
N PHE A 63 -2.00 9.68 5.74
CA PHE A 63 -1.95 9.22 4.35
C PHE A 63 -1.24 10.20 3.39
N GLY A 64 -1.53 11.49 3.48
CA GLY A 64 -0.93 12.54 2.67
C GLY A 64 0.19 13.31 3.37
N ALA A 65 0.58 12.93 4.58
CA ALA A 65 1.60 13.63 5.35
C ALA A 65 3.00 13.43 4.77
N ASN A 66 3.44 14.33 3.92
CA ASN A 66 4.80 14.36 3.40
C ASN A 66 5.22 15.78 3.04
N ALA A 67 6.52 16.05 3.01
CA ALA A 67 7.09 17.37 2.76
C ALA A 67 6.72 17.97 1.38
N LEU A 68 6.27 17.13 0.42
CA LEU A 68 5.87 17.60 -0.91
C LEU A 68 4.45 18.20 -0.93
N LYS A 69 3.61 17.82 0.03
CA LYS A 69 2.24 18.32 0.20
C LYS A 69 2.13 19.35 1.30
N PHE A 70 2.94 19.23 2.36
CA PHE A 70 2.94 20.13 3.50
C PHE A 70 3.92 21.26 3.29
N HIS A 71 3.42 22.42 2.85
CA HIS A 71 4.18 23.65 2.67
C HIS A 71 3.73 24.74 3.66
N ASP A 72 2.78 24.43 4.53
CA ASP A 72 2.27 25.38 5.52
C ASP A 72 3.24 25.49 6.69
N GLU A 73 3.74 26.71 6.92
CA GLU A 73 4.62 27.03 8.04
C GLU A 73 3.89 27.07 9.39
N SER A 74 2.54 26.97 9.40
CA SER A 74 1.71 27.02 10.61
C SER A 74 1.83 25.76 11.48
N CYS A 75 2.23 24.61 10.90
CA CYS A 75 2.43 23.36 11.62
C CYS A 75 3.57 22.53 11.00
N SER A 76 4.36 21.89 11.83
CA SER A 76 5.43 21.02 11.34
C SER A 76 4.89 19.63 11.03
N LEU A 77 5.46 18.98 10.00
CA LEU A 77 5.16 17.59 9.67
C LEU A 77 5.35 16.66 10.87
N LYS A 78 6.38 16.93 11.69
CA LYS A 78 6.63 16.20 12.93
C LYS A 78 5.47 16.30 13.92
N GLU A 79 4.93 17.51 14.16
CA GLU A 79 3.80 17.69 15.07
C GLU A 79 2.55 16.94 14.60
N ILE A 80 2.28 16.98 13.30
CA ILE A 80 1.16 16.23 12.70
C ILE A 80 1.31 14.73 12.95
N ILE A 81 2.48 14.15 12.67
CA ILE A 81 2.72 12.71 12.81
C ILE A 81 2.66 12.27 14.27
N PHE A 82 3.29 13.03 15.18
CA PHE A 82 3.26 12.72 16.61
C PHE A 82 1.83 12.78 17.16
N SER A 83 1.05 13.79 16.77
CA SER A 83 -0.36 13.91 17.17
C SER A 83 -1.19 12.77 16.60
N ALA A 84 -1.00 12.41 15.32
CA ALA A 84 -1.74 11.32 14.69
C ALA A 84 -1.51 9.98 15.40
N VAL A 85 -0.26 9.61 15.67
CA VAL A 85 0.08 8.38 16.41
C VAL A 85 -0.49 8.43 17.84
N SER A 86 -0.39 9.57 18.53
CA SER A 86 -0.97 9.75 19.87
C SER A 86 -2.48 9.52 19.87
N HIS A 87 -3.21 10.05 18.86
CA HIS A 87 -4.66 9.91 18.76
C HIS A 87 -5.11 8.46 18.62
N VAL A 88 -4.42 7.64 17.79
CA VAL A 88 -4.72 6.22 17.68
C VAL A 88 -4.49 5.51 19.03
N LYS A 89 -3.36 5.77 19.69
CA LYS A 89 -3.05 5.17 21.00
C LYS A 89 -4.03 5.56 22.11
N GLU A 90 -4.47 6.81 22.14
CA GLU A 90 -5.48 7.27 23.07
C GLU A 90 -6.83 6.63 22.77
N ALA A 91 -7.21 6.54 21.50
CA ALA A 91 -8.43 5.88 21.07
C ALA A 91 -8.45 4.39 21.43
N ALA A 92 -7.31 3.70 21.29
CA ALA A 92 -7.16 2.30 21.69
C ALA A 92 -7.45 2.09 23.18
N LYS A 93 -6.91 2.94 24.06
CA LYS A 93 -7.16 2.87 25.52
C LYS A 93 -8.64 3.00 25.87
N GLN A 94 -9.42 3.69 25.06
CA GLN A 94 -10.85 3.94 25.30
C GLN A 94 -11.78 2.95 24.57
N GLY A 95 -11.37 2.49 23.36
CA GLY A 95 -12.20 1.67 22.49
C GLY A 95 -12.00 0.15 22.67
N VAL A 96 -10.82 -0.30 23.11
CA VAL A 96 -10.55 -1.71 23.34
C VAL A 96 -11.03 -2.13 24.73
N ARG A 97 -11.97 -3.09 24.78
CA ARG A 97 -12.62 -3.51 26.05
C ARG A 97 -12.24 -4.91 26.54
N ASP A 98 -11.67 -5.73 25.65
CA ASP A 98 -11.41 -7.16 25.85
C ASP A 98 -9.94 -7.50 26.08
N ASN A 99 -9.09 -6.50 26.33
CA ASN A 99 -7.64 -6.63 26.52
C ASN A 99 -6.91 -7.30 25.34
N ARG A 100 -7.52 -7.34 24.14
CA ARG A 100 -6.83 -7.83 22.95
C ARG A 100 -5.66 -6.93 22.59
N GLU A 101 -4.61 -7.52 22.00
CA GLU A 101 -3.48 -6.76 21.47
C GLU A 101 -3.90 -6.05 20.19
N VAL A 102 -3.72 -4.72 20.14
CA VAL A 102 -4.04 -3.87 18.99
C VAL A 102 -2.82 -3.07 18.57
N TYR A 103 -2.79 -2.59 17.32
CA TYR A 103 -1.63 -1.99 16.71
C TYR A 103 -1.97 -0.66 16.05
N THR A 104 -1.05 0.29 16.19
CA THR A 104 -1.06 1.59 15.50
C THR A 104 -0.21 1.50 14.25
N ALA A 105 -0.82 1.56 13.08
CA ALA A 105 -0.11 1.54 11.81
C ALA A 105 0.11 2.97 11.30
N LEU A 106 1.38 3.33 11.03
CA LEU A 106 1.69 4.58 10.35
C LEU A 106 1.24 4.47 8.90
N ASP A 107 0.27 5.30 8.53
CA ASP A 107 -0.32 5.31 7.19
C ASP A 107 0.50 6.16 6.22
N ILE A 108 0.96 5.57 5.11
CA ILE A 108 1.79 6.20 4.09
C ILE A 108 1.11 6.03 2.72
N GLY A 109 0.53 7.10 2.22
CA GLY A 109 0.01 7.17 0.85
C GLY A 109 1.02 7.71 -0.16
N PRO A 110 0.66 7.74 -1.46
CA PRO A 110 1.52 8.25 -2.52
C PRO A 110 1.75 9.77 -2.40
N THR A 111 2.87 10.24 -2.95
CA THR A 111 3.20 11.68 -3.00
C THR A 111 2.21 12.50 -3.84
N GLY A 112 1.46 11.84 -4.72
CA GLY A 112 0.58 12.48 -5.69
C GLY A 112 1.31 12.97 -6.95
N LYS A 113 2.59 12.63 -7.11
CA LYS A 113 3.41 12.95 -8.28
C LYS A 113 3.98 11.68 -8.89
N LEU A 114 4.17 11.70 -10.21
CA LEU A 114 4.89 10.61 -10.89
C LEU A 114 6.39 10.89 -10.87
N LEU A 115 7.15 9.82 -10.64
CA LEU A 115 8.61 9.86 -10.70
C LEU A 115 9.10 9.88 -12.15
N LYS A 116 10.30 10.41 -12.36
CA LYS A 116 10.98 10.30 -13.66
C LYS A 116 11.16 8.83 -14.08
N PRO A 117 11.04 8.51 -15.37
CA PRO A 117 10.82 9.43 -16.51
C PRO A 117 9.35 9.74 -16.82
N MET A 118 8.39 9.16 -16.09
CA MET A 118 6.95 9.33 -16.35
C MET A 118 6.42 10.70 -15.88
N GLY A 119 7.03 11.27 -14.85
CA GLY A 119 6.75 12.59 -14.29
C GLY A 119 8.03 13.41 -14.10
N ASP A 120 7.99 14.34 -13.17
CA ASP A 120 9.08 15.29 -12.88
C ASP A 120 9.77 15.07 -11.52
N LEU A 121 9.22 14.16 -10.66
CA LEU A 121 9.79 13.91 -9.35
C LEU A 121 11.02 12.99 -9.43
N GLU A 122 12.12 13.43 -8.79
CA GLU A 122 13.30 12.58 -8.66
C GLU A 122 13.08 11.47 -7.62
N PHE A 123 13.68 10.30 -7.84
CA PHE A 123 13.57 9.16 -6.93
C PHE A 123 14.07 9.51 -5.52
N GLU A 124 15.21 10.15 -5.42
CA GLU A 124 15.84 10.56 -4.16
C GLU A 124 14.97 11.55 -3.40
N THR A 125 14.27 12.45 -4.11
CA THR A 125 13.34 13.40 -3.49
C THR A 125 12.13 12.69 -2.88
N ALA A 126 11.57 11.69 -3.58
CA ALA A 126 10.50 10.87 -3.04
C ALA A 126 10.98 10.03 -1.83
N TYR A 127 12.16 9.42 -1.95
CA TYR A 127 12.77 8.65 -0.87
C TYR A 127 12.96 9.47 0.41
N GLU A 128 13.54 10.67 0.32
CA GLU A 128 13.75 11.54 1.48
C GLU A 128 12.42 12.02 2.09
N ALA A 129 11.40 12.30 1.26
CA ALA A 129 10.07 12.67 1.75
C ALA A 129 9.40 11.53 2.54
N PHE A 130 9.49 10.29 2.09
CA PHE A 130 8.99 9.12 2.81
C PHE A 130 9.81 8.83 4.08
N LYS A 131 11.12 8.91 3.99
CA LYS A 131 12.03 8.66 5.10
C LYS A 131 11.73 9.56 6.30
N GLU A 132 11.51 10.85 6.07
CA GLU A 132 11.21 11.81 7.13
C GLU A 132 9.96 11.40 7.93
N VAL A 133 8.88 11.07 7.23
CA VAL A 133 7.61 10.65 7.84
C VAL A 133 7.78 9.37 8.65
N MET A 134 8.49 8.38 8.10
CA MET A 134 8.66 7.07 8.71
C MET A 134 9.52 7.13 9.98
N ILE A 135 10.57 7.95 9.96
CA ILE A 135 11.41 8.20 11.16
C ILE A 135 10.56 8.87 12.26
N TYR A 136 9.73 9.86 11.92
CA TYR A 136 8.87 10.49 12.90
C TYR A 136 7.79 9.53 13.43
N GLY A 137 7.23 8.67 12.57
CA GLY A 137 6.26 7.66 12.97
C GLY A 137 6.82 6.64 13.97
N GLU A 138 8.04 6.12 13.71
CA GLU A 138 8.73 5.23 14.65
C GLU A 138 9.05 5.95 15.96
N GLN A 139 9.58 7.18 15.92
CA GLN A 139 9.83 7.99 17.11
C GLN A 139 8.58 8.30 17.92
N ALA A 140 7.44 8.48 17.27
CA ALA A 140 6.13 8.66 17.92
C ALA A 140 5.59 7.34 18.51
N GLY A 141 6.18 6.21 18.12
CA GLY A 141 5.89 4.88 18.63
C GLY A 141 4.81 4.15 17.85
N ALA A 142 4.70 4.32 16.55
CA ALA A 142 3.91 3.43 15.68
C ALA A 142 4.42 1.99 15.82
N ASP A 143 3.53 1.00 15.65
CA ASP A 143 3.85 -0.42 15.79
C ASP A 143 4.26 -1.06 14.47
N LEU A 144 3.83 -0.50 13.33
CA LEU A 144 4.17 -0.90 11.97
C LEU A 144 3.99 0.27 11.01
N ILE A 145 4.54 0.13 9.80
CA ILE A 145 4.32 1.03 8.67
C ILE A 145 3.37 0.33 7.69
N HIS A 146 2.31 1.01 7.25
CA HIS A 146 1.45 0.58 6.17
C HIS A 146 1.57 1.56 5.00
N ILE A 147 2.22 1.11 3.93
CA ILE A 147 2.33 1.84 2.66
C ILE A 147 1.14 1.42 1.80
N GLU A 148 0.22 2.33 1.50
CA GLU A 148 -1.01 1.95 0.81
C GLU A 148 -1.32 2.78 -0.45
N THR A 149 -2.18 2.22 -1.31
CA THR A 149 -2.71 2.89 -2.51
C THR A 149 -1.63 3.28 -3.53
N MET A 150 -0.50 2.58 -3.51
CA MET A 150 0.59 2.86 -4.44
C MET A 150 0.23 2.39 -5.85
N SER A 151 0.42 3.28 -6.83
CA SER A 151 0.05 3.07 -8.24
C SER A 151 1.23 3.08 -9.20
N ASP A 152 2.45 3.24 -8.68
CA ASP A 152 3.71 3.26 -9.42
C ASP A 152 4.76 2.42 -8.68
N THR A 153 5.40 1.49 -9.38
CA THR A 153 6.44 0.61 -8.81
C THR A 153 7.70 1.37 -8.40
N TYR A 154 8.00 2.50 -9.03
CA TYR A 154 9.19 3.29 -8.72
C TYR A 154 8.99 4.10 -7.43
N GLU A 155 7.83 4.72 -7.29
CA GLU A 155 7.44 5.39 -6.05
C GLU A 155 7.32 4.39 -4.90
N LEU A 156 6.67 3.25 -5.14
CA LEU A 156 6.57 2.14 -4.19
C LEU A 156 7.94 1.67 -3.70
N LYS A 157 8.91 1.52 -4.61
CA LYS A 157 10.29 1.16 -4.28
C LYS A 157 10.95 2.21 -3.39
N ALA A 158 10.78 3.50 -3.70
CA ALA A 158 11.32 4.58 -2.88
C ALA A 158 10.75 4.53 -1.44
N ALA A 159 9.44 4.34 -1.30
CA ALA A 159 8.77 4.24 -0.01
C ALA A 159 9.24 3.03 0.81
N VAL A 160 9.30 1.83 0.19
CA VAL A 160 9.73 0.62 0.90
C VAL A 160 11.20 0.69 1.30
N LEU A 161 12.09 1.21 0.44
CA LEU A 161 13.51 1.41 0.80
C LEU A 161 13.64 2.42 1.94
N ALA A 162 12.90 3.53 1.90
CA ALA A 162 12.90 4.51 2.99
C ALA A 162 12.51 3.87 4.34
N ALA A 163 11.50 3.00 4.35
CA ALA A 163 11.10 2.26 5.55
C ALA A 163 12.20 1.30 6.03
N LYS A 164 12.65 0.40 5.15
CA LYS A 164 13.57 -0.69 5.50
C LYS A 164 14.98 -0.22 5.88
N GLU A 165 15.43 0.91 5.34
CA GLU A 165 16.77 1.45 5.61
C GLU A 165 16.83 2.36 6.84
N ASN A 166 15.69 2.94 7.29
CA ASN A 166 15.68 3.96 8.32
C ASN A 166 14.83 3.64 9.54
N THR A 167 14.09 2.51 9.55
CA THR A 167 13.27 2.07 10.68
C THR A 167 13.45 0.58 10.96
N THR A 168 13.00 0.15 12.13
CA THR A 168 12.95 -1.27 12.53
C THR A 168 11.53 -1.85 12.48
N LEU A 169 10.56 -1.05 12.07
CA LEU A 169 9.15 -1.43 12.07
C LEU A 169 8.83 -2.45 10.98
N PRO A 170 7.88 -3.36 11.22
CA PRO A 170 7.28 -4.16 10.17
C PRO A 170 6.69 -3.28 9.06
N VAL A 171 6.81 -3.73 7.80
CA VAL A 171 6.36 -2.99 6.62
C VAL A 171 5.30 -3.79 5.87
N PHE A 172 4.06 -3.31 5.89
CA PHE A 172 2.94 -3.83 5.14
C PHE A 172 2.69 -2.92 3.93
N VAL A 173 2.35 -3.52 2.79
CA VAL A 173 2.18 -2.78 1.55
C VAL A 173 0.92 -3.19 0.83
N THR A 174 0.13 -2.22 0.38
CA THR A 174 -0.97 -2.44 -0.55
C THR A 174 -0.89 -1.51 -1.75
N THR A 175 -1.28 -2.04 -2.90
CA THR A 175 -1.26 -1.32 -4.18
C THR A 175 -2.65 -1.23 -4.78
N ILE A 176 -2.86 -0.25 -5.64
CA ILE A 176 -4.11 -0.05 -6.36
C ILE A 176 -3.96 -0.50 -7.81
N PHE A 177 -4.74 -1.51 -8.20
CA PHE A 177 -4.80 -2.02 -9.57
C PHE A 177 -6.10 -1.58 -10.28
N ASP A 178 -6.05 -1.51 -11.59
CA ASP A 178 -7.26 -1.45 -12.43
C ASP A 178 -7.90 -2.84 -12.55
N GLU A 179 -9.08 -2.93 -13.18
CA GLU A 179 -9.82 -4.19 -13.39
C GLU A 179 -9.05 -5.22 -14.24
N ARG A 180 -7.98 -4.81 -14.93
CA ARG A 180 -7.11 -5.66 -15.73
C ARG A 180 -5.84 -6.10 -14.98
N GLY A 181 -5.75 -5.82 -13.68
CA GLY A 181 -4.59 -6.15 -12.85
C GLY A 181 -3.34 -5.32 -13.18
N LYS A 182 -3.51 -4.05 -13.57
CA LYS A 182 -2.42 -3.14 -13.86
C LYS A 182 -2.40 -1.95 -12.92
N LEU A 183 -1.19 -1.56 -12.47
CA LEU A 183 -0.98 -0.26 -11.84
C LEU A 183 -1.14 0.86 -12.89
N LEU A 184 -1.28 2.10 -12.43
CA LEU A 184 -1.37 3.28 -13.29
C LEU A 184 -0.24 3.36 -14.31
N THR A 185 0.97 2.99 -13.92
CA THR A 185 2.18 2.99 -14.77
C THR A 185 2.38 1.70 -15.57
N GLY A 186 1.41 0.77 -15.51
CA GLY A 186 1.34 -0.41 -16.37
C GLY A 186 1.94 -1.70 -15.79
N ALA A 187 2.51 -1.66 -14.58
CA ALA A 187 3.03 -2.85 -13.92
C ALA A 187 1.92 -3.86 -13.62
N ASP A 188 2.21 -5.15 -13.83
CA ASP A 188 1.31 -6.26 -13.55
C ASP A 188 1.51 -6.83 -12.14
N VAL A 189 0.57 -7.68 -11.73
CA VAL A 189 0.60 -8.32 -10.41
C VAL A 189 1.90 -9.09 -10.17
N PRO A 190 2.41 -9.94 -11.09
CA PRO A 190 3.67 -10.64 -10.87
C PRO A 190 4.87 -9.71 -10.68
N SER A 191 4.91 -8.56 -11.38
CA SER A 191 5.97 -7.55 -11.22
C SER A 191 5.95 -6.91 -9.85
N VAL A 192 4.77 -6.57 -9.35
CA VAL A 192 4.58 -5.97 -8.03
C VAL A 192 4.95 -6.96 -6.94
N VAL A 193 4.48 -8.20 -7.03
CA VAL A 193 4.82 -9.26 -6.07
C VAL A 193 6.32 -9.51 -6.04
N ALA A 194 6.97 -9.67 -7.21
CA ALA A 194 8.41 -9.88 -7.29
C ALA A 194 9.22 -8.72 -6.70
N LEU A 195 8.77 -7.48 -6.92
CA LEU A 195 9.39 -6.28 -6.35
C LEU A 195 9.29 -6.30 -4.82
N LEU A 196 8.09 -6.51 -4.29
CA LEU A 196 7.83 -6.42 -2.85
C LEU A 196 8.48 -7.56 -2.06
N GLU A 197 8.45 -8.79 -2.57
CA GLU A 197 9.20 -9.91 -1.97
C GLU A 197 10.71 -9.68 -2.02
N GLY A 198 11.22 -9.15 -3.14
CA GLY A 198 12.63 -8.77 -3.27
C GLY A 198 13.06 -7.70 -2.28
N LEU A 199 12.19 -6.76 -1.95
CA LEU A 199 12.39 -5.73 -0.92
C LEU A 199 12.10 -6.21 0.50
N ARG A 200 11.67 -7.47 0.67
CA ARG A 200 11.42 -8.12 1.97
C ARG A 200 10.39 -7.38 2.82
N VAL A 201 9.27 -7.01 2.23
CA VAL A 201 8.12 -6.54 3.01
C VAL A 201 7.53 -7.70 3.82
N ASP A 202 6.79 -7.39 4.88
CA ASP A 202 6.27 -8.42 5.80
C ASP A 202 4.88 -8.93 5.37
N ALA A 203 4.11 -8.10 4.68
CA ALA A 203 2.85 -8.46 4.03
C ALA A 203 2.63 -7.58 2.80
N LEU A 204 1.91 -8.10 1.81
CA LEU A 204 1.56 -7.35 0.59
C LEU A 204 0.09 -7.56 0.20
N GLY A 205 -0.44 -6.72 -0.65
CA GLY A 205 -1.82 -6.89 -1.10
C GLY A 205 -2.38 -5.74 -1.92
N ILE A 206 -3.69 -5.59 -1.82
CA ILE A 206 -4.47 -4.64 -2.61
C ILE A 206 -5.41 -3.80 -1.74
N ASN A 207 -5.58 -2.54 -2.10
CA ASN A 207 -6.59 -1.68 -1.48
C ASN A 207 -7.15 -0.66 -2.47
N CYS A 208 -8.29 -0.09 -2.14
CA CYS A 208 -8.94 1.01 -2.86
C CYS A 208 -9.28 0.70 -4.33
N GLY A 209 -9.81 1.68 -5.07
CA GLY A 209 -10.15 1.60 -6.49
C GLY A 209 -11.37 0.76 -6.82
N MET A 210 -11.57 -0.36 -6.16
CA MET A 210 -12.61 -1.34 -6.46
C MET A 210 -13.35 -1.80 -5.21
N GLY A 211 -14.54 -2.37 -5.42
CA GLY A 211 -15.28 -3.11 -4.40
C GLY A 211 -14.73 -4.52 -4.20
N PRO A 212 -15.22 -5.24 -3.18
CA PRO A 212 -14.66 -6.53 -2.80
C PRO A 212 -14.81 -7.60 -3.90
N GLU A 213 -15.91 -7.62 -4.66
CA GLU A 213 -16.12 -8.58 -5.75
C GLU A 213 -15.11 -8.41 -6.89
N GLN A 214 -14.83 -7.15 -7.26
CA GLN A 214 -13.90 -6.83 -8.34
C GLN A 214 -12.44 -7.12 -7.99
N MET A 215 -12.10 -7.19 -6.69
CA MET A 215 -10.76 -7.54 -6.23
C MET A 215 -10.44 -9.04 -6.28
N MET A 216 -11.45 -9.91 -6.38
CA MET A 216 -11.26 -11.37 -6.37
C MET A 216 -10.30 -11.89 -7.46
N PRO A 217 -10.41 -11.49 -8.73
CA PRO A 217 -9.47 -11.96 -9.76
C PRO A 217 -8.01 -11.55 -9.45
N ILE A 218 -7.79 -10.34 -8.95
CA ILE A 218 -6.46 -9.85 -8.61
C ILE A 218 -5.91 -10.58 -7.38
N LEU A 219 -6.74 -10.86 -6.37
CA LEU A 219 -6.37 -11.67 -5.22
C LEU A 219 -5.91 -13.07 -5.65
N HIS A 220 -6.63 -13.73 -6.57
CA HIS A 220 -6.21 -15.02 -7.11
C HIS A 220 -4.82 -14.95 -7.76
N GLU A 221 -4.59 -13.93 -8.57
CA GLU A 221 -3.30 -13.75 -9.23
C GLU A 221 -2.18 -13.45 -8.22
N ILE A 222 -2.41 -12.59 -7.21
CA ILE A 222 -1.43 -12.35 -6.13
C ILE A 222 -1.07 -13.66 -5.43
N LEU A 223 -2.07 -14.46 -5.06
CA LEU A 223 -1.87 -15.73 -4.35
C LEU A 223 -1.15 -16.79 -5.19
N GLU A 224 -1.19 -16.69 -6.52
CA GLU A 224 -0.41 -17.56 -7.39
C GLU A 224 1.11 -17.32 -7.25
N TYR A 225 1.52 -16.06 -7.05
CA TYR A 225 2.94 -15.68 -7.07
C TYR A 225 3.55 -15.44 -5.70
N THR A 226 2.76 -15.00 -4.69
CA THR A 226 3.33 -14.60 -3.40
C THR A 226 3.49 -15.74 -2.40
N SER A 227 4.56 -15.65 -1.60
CA SER A 227 4.79 -16.46 -0.40
C SER A 227 4.45 -15.72 0.90
N LEU A 228 4.03 -14.46 0.81
CA LEU A 228 3.76 -13.59 1.96
C LEU A 228 2.26 -13.58 2.31
N PRO A 229 1.91 -13.21 3.55
CA PRO A 229 0.53 -12.92 3.94
C PRO A 229 -0.08 -11.83 3.07
N VAL A 230 -1.32 -12.04 2.61
CA VAL A 230 -2.01 -11.14 1.69
C VAL A 230 -3.02 -10.26 2.43
N ILE A 231 -2.98 -8.96 2.11
CA ILE A 231 -3.86 -7.92 2.65
C ILE A 231 -4.90 -7.53 1.59
N VAL A 232 -6.18 -7.44 1.98
CA VAL A 232 -7.26 -6.97 1.10
C VAL A 232 -8.11 -5.93 1.83
N LYS A 233 -8.14 -4.70 1.30
CA LYS A 233 -8.89 -3.55 1.86
C LYS A 233 -9.72 -2.87 0.75
N PRO A 234 -10.88 -3.40 0.36
CA PRO A 234 -11.70 -2.84 -0.70
C PRO A 234 -12.49 -1.61 -0.27
N ASN A 235 -12.98 -0.86 -1.24
CA ASN A 235 -14.00 0.16 -1.02
C ASN A 235 -15.36 -0.49 -0.73
N ALA A 236 -16.30 0.27 -0.16
CA ALA A 236 -17.69 -0.16 -0.01
C ALA A 236 -18.44 -0.14 -1.37
N GLY A 237 -17.86 -0.78 -2.39
CA GLY A 237 -18.31 -0.78 -3.77
C GLY A 237 -17.54 0.17 -4.68
N LEU A 238 -18.02 0.34 -5.92
CA LEU A 238 -17.44 1.31 -6.85
C LEU A 238 -17.88 2.73 -6.50
N PRO A 239 -17.00 3.74 -6.65
CA PRO A 239 -17.39 5.14 -6.41
C PRO A 239 -18.47 5.58 -7.40
N LYS A 240 -19.56 6.11 -6.88
CA LYS A 240 -20.68 6.66 -7.64
C LYS A 240 -20.82 8.16 -7.38
N GLN A 241 -21.40 8.88 -8.32
CA GLN A 241 -21.64 10.32 -8.19
C GLN A 241 -23.15 10.60 -8.05
N ARG A 242 -23.51 11.42 -7.06
CA ARG A 242 -24.85 11.99 -6.91
C ARG A 242 -24.71 13.42 -6.44
N ASP A 243 -25.33 14.37 -7.15
CA ASP A 243 -25.33 15.80 -6.82
C ASP A 243 -23.93 16.41 -6.60
N GLY A 244 -22.90 15.85 -7.29
CA GLY A 244 -21.50 16.30 -7.19
C GLY A 244 -20.72 15.66 -6.04
N GLU A 245 -21.36 14.81 -5.24
CA GLU A 245 -20.72 14.09 -4.14
C GLU A 245 -20.46 12.62 -4.51
N THR A 246 -19.32 12.08 -4.05
CA THR A 246 -19.00 10.66 -4.21
C THR A 246 -19.65 9.86 -3.09
N TYR A 247 -20.37 8.81 -3.44
CA TYR A 247 -20.94 7.85 -2.50
C TYR A 247 -20.64 6.41 -2.91
N TYR A 248 -20.82 5.51 -1.95
CA TYR A 248 -20.62 4.06 -2.08
C TYR A 248 -21.92 3.36 -1.67
N ASP A 249 -22.27 2.25 -2.33
CA ASP A 249 -23.57 1.63 -2.18
C ASP A 249 -23.58 0.15 -1.78
N VAL A 250 -22.41 -0.39 -1.41
CA VAL A 250 -22.34 -1.72 -0.83
C VAL A 250 -22.58 -1.62 0.67
N GLU A 251 -23.67 -2.20 1.12
CA GLU A 251 -24.07 -2.18 2.53
C GLU A 251 -23.21 -3.13 3.40
N PRO A 252 -23.14 -2.93 4.72
CA PRO A 252 -22.29 -3.70 5.63
C PRO A 252 -22.44 -5.22 5.54
N GLU A 253 -23.66 -5.74 5.40
CA GLU A 253 -23.93 -7.17 5.33
C GLU A 253 -23.46 -7.79 4.00
N GLN A 254 -23.63 -7.07 2.90
CA GLN A 254 -23.14 -7.52 1.59
C GLN A 254 -21.63 -7.47 1.56
N PHE A 255 -21.02 -6.40 2.09
CA PHE A 255 -19.58 -6.27 2.23
C PHE A 255 -19.00 -7.45 3.00
N ALA A 256 -19.57 -7.77 4.18
CA ALA A 256 -19.12 -8.84 5.05
C ALA A 256 -19.13 -10.22 4.35
N LYS A 257 -20.20 -10.53 3.59
CA LYS A 257 -20.31 -11.80 2.84
C LYS A 257 -19.21 -11.96 1.79
N THR A 258 -18.88 -10.90 1.07
CA THR A 258 -17.82 -10.96 0.07
C THR A 258 -16.44 -11.04 0.74
N MET A 259 -16.26 -10.36 1.89
CA MET A 259 -15.02 -10.46 2.67
C MET A 259 -14.79 -11.86 3.23
N GLU A 260 -15.83 -12.60 3.59
CA GLU A 260 -15.74 -14.03 3.93
C GLU A 260 -15.13 -14.83 2.77
N MET A 261 -15.63 -14.66 1.56
CA MET A 261 -15.07 -15.33 0.35
C MET A 261 -13.60 -14.95 0.11
N ILE A 262 -13.23 -13.71 0.38
CA ILE A 262 -11.85 -13.20 0.27
C ILE A 262 -10.94 -13.93 1.26
N VAL A 263 -11.37 -14.13 2.51
CA VAL A 263 -10.62 -14.92 3.51
C VAL A 263 -10.52 -16.39 3.10
N GLU A 264 -11.63 -16.99 2.68
CA GLU A 264 -11.64 -18.38 2.20
C GLU A 264 -10.75 -18.58 0.96
N THR A 265 -10.55 -17.54 0.14
CA THR A 265 -9.64 -17.56 -0.99
C THR A 265 -8.18 -17.58 -0.53
N GLY A 266 -7.82 -16.82 0.52
CA GLY A 266 -6.48 -16.85 1.10
C GLY A 266 -5.95 -15.54 1.65
N ALA A 267 -6.78 -14.49 1.76
CA ALA A 267 -6.39 -13.27 2.46
C ALA A 267 -6.19 -13.55 3.96
N CYS A 268 -5.11 -13.02 4.53
CA CYS A 268 -4.76 -13.18 5.95
C CYS A 268 -5.00 -11.91 6.76
N VAL A 269 -5.10 -10.76 6.09
CA VAL A 269 -5.37 -9.47 6.71
C VAL A 269 -6.44 -8.77 5.89
N ILE A 270 -7.53 -8.39 6.52
CA ILE A 270 -8.67 -7.77 5.82
C ILE A 270 -9.10 -6.48 6.51
N GLY A 271 -9.68 -5.58 5.74
CA GLY A 271 -10.18 -4.30 6.23
C GLY A 271 -11.03 -3.60 5.19
N GLY A 272 -11.19 -2.31 5.34
CA GLY A 272 -11.88 -1.49 4.37
C GLY A 272 -11.04 -0.31 3.88
N CYS A 273 -11.51 0.34 2.82
CA CYS A 273 -10.97 1.59 2.30
C CYS A 273 -12.13 2.59 2.12
N CYS A 274 -12.14 3.37 1.06
CA CYS A 274 -13.13 4.42 0.84
C CYS A 274 -14.59 3.92 0.96
N GLY A 275 -15.43 4.72 1.63
CA GLY A 275 -16.85 4.41 1.85
C GLY A 275 -17.14 3.41 2.96
N THR A 276 -16.16 2.63 3.43
CA THR A 276 -16.39 1.73 4.57
C THR A 276 -16.46 2.51 5.89
N THR A 277 -17.38 2.10 6.74
CA THR A 277 -17.67 2.71 8.03
C THR A 277 -17.38 1.71 9.17
N PRO A 278 -17.41 2.13 10.44
CA PRO A 278 -17.32 1.21 11.57
C PRO A 278 -18.36 0.07 11.53
N ASP A 279 -19.53 0.29 10.92
CA ASP A 279 -20.54 -0.75 10.79
C ASP A 279 -20.15 -1.81 9.75
N HIS A 280 -19.52 -1.43 8.65
CA HIS A 280 -18.93 -2.37 7.70
C HIS A 280 -17.86 -3.25 8.35
N ILE A 281 -16.96 -2.62 9.13
CA ILE A 281 -15.90 -3.35 9.83
C ILE A 281 -16.47 -4.28 10.89
N ARG A 282 -17.48 -3.84 11.64
CA ARG A 282 -18.16 -4.67 12.63
C ARG A 282 -18.84 -5.88 12.01
N ALA A 283 -19.58 -5.68 10.91
CA ALA A 283 -20.23 -6.76 10.18
C ALA A 283 -19.21 -7.76 9.60
N MET A 284 -18.13 -7.25 8.98
CA MET A 284 -17.04 -8.06 8.45
C MET A 284 -16.39 -8.90 9.56
N ILE A 285 -16.05 -8.30 10.70
CA ILE A 285 -15.45 -9.03 11.82
C ILE A 285 -16.40 -10.07 12.38
N ALA A 286 -17.67 -9.73 12.56
CA ALA A 286 -18.67 -10.68 13.04
C ALA A 286 -18.81 -11.91 12.11
N GLN A 287 -18.70 -11.72 10.79
CA GLN A 287 -18.78 -12.77 9.78
C GLN A 287 -17.50 -13.60 9.71
N CYS A 288 -16.32 -12.98 9.85
CA CYS A 288 -15.05 -13.60 9.48
C CYS A 288 -14.22 -14.09 10.69
N LYS A 289 -14.44 -13.61 11.92
CA LYS A 289 -13.56 -13.84 13.09
C LYS A 289 -13.28 -15.29 13.43
N ASP A 290 -14.20 -16.19 13.10
CA ASP A 290 -14.09 -17.63 13.40
C ASP A 290 -13.57 -18.43 12.20
N LEU A 291 -13.24 -17.78 11.08
CA LEU A 291 -12.68 -18.43 9.90
C LEU A 291 -11.22 -18.80 10.11
N LEU A 292 -10.86 -19.97 9.62
CA LEU A 292 -9.47 -20.40 9.58
C LEU A 292 -8.80 -19.82 8.32
N ILE A 293 -7.71 -19.11 8.50
CA ILE A 293 -6.91 -18.62 7.37
C ILE A 293 -6.16 -19.77 6.69
N LYS A 294 -5.93 -19.62 5.39
CA LYS A 294 -4.96 -20.43 4.66
C LYS A 294 -3.56 -19.92 4.98
N THR A 295 -2.73 -20.76 5.57
CA THR A 295 -1.31 -20.41 5.80
C THR A 295 -0.65 -20.09 4.46
N PRO A 296 0.08 -18.97 4.33
CA PRO A 296 0.79 -18.63 3.09
C PRO A 296 1.76 -19.77 2.70
N GLU A 297 1.65 -20.21 1.45
CA GLU A 297 2.50 -21.28 0.92
C GLU A 297 3.76 -20.67 0.28
N LYS A 298 4.92 -21.24 0.63
CA LYS A 298 6.17 -20.84 -0.02
C LYS A 298 6.15 -21.21 -1.50
N LYS A 299 6.21 -20.23 -2.37
CA LYS A 299 6.30 -20.43 -3.82
C LYS A 299 7.76 -20.70 -4.22
N VAL A 300 7.93 -21.62 -5.14
CA VAL A 300 9.26 -21.99 -5.68
C VAL A 300 9.37 -21.41 -7.09
N HIS A 301 9.30 -20.07 -7.16
CA HIS A 301 9.46 -19.32 -8.40
C HIS A 301 10.73 -18.47 -8.34
N THR A 302 11.46 -18.40 -9.44
CA THR A 302 12.49 -17.37 -9.63
C THR A 302 11.93 -16.36 -10.61
N ILE A 303 11.60 -15.18 -10.11
CA ILE A 303 11.01 -14.11 -10.90
C ILE A 303 11.94 -12.90 -10.82
N VAL A 304 12.24 -12.30 -11.96
CA VAL A 304 12.88 -10.99 -12.03
C VAL A 304 11.87 -9.99 -12.59
N SER A 305 11.83 -8.79 -12.05
CA SER A 305 10.94 -7.74 -12.51
C SER A 305 11.69 -6.51 -12.95
N SER A 306 11.18 -5.86 -13.99
CA SER A 306 11.52 -4.50 -14.35
C SER A 306 10.44 -3.55 -13.83
N TYR A 307 10.46 -2.31 -14.30
CA TYR A 307 9.47 -1.29 -13.94
C TYR A 307 8.00 -1.74 -14.14
N GLY A 308 7.71 -2.49 -15.21
CA GLY A 308 6.33 -2.84 -15.56
C GLY A 308 6.08 -4.30 -15.94
N GLN A 309 7.11 -5.14 -15.96
CA GLN A 309 6.99 -6.52 -16.44
C GLN A 309 7.81 -7.49 -15.58
N ALA A 310 7.28 -8.69 -15.37
CA ALA A 310 7.97 -9.80 -14.73
C ALA A 310 8.41 -10.86 -15.77
N VAL A 311 9.54 -11.49 -15.50
CA VAL A 311 10.01 -12.67 -16.24
C VAL A 311 10.23 -13.80 -15.26
N MET A 312 9.48 -14.90 -15.44
CA MET A 312 9.66 -16.12 -14.67
C MET A 312 10.80 -16.94 -15.30
N LEU A 313 11.77 -17.30 -14.50
CA LEU A 313 12.90 -18.17 -14.87
C LEU A 313 12.60 -19.62 -14.49
N GLY A 314 13.16 -20.58 -15.24
CA GLY A 314 13.00 -22.01 -14.97
C GLY A 314 11.80 -22.68 -15.65
N THR A 315 10.92 -21.94 -16.33
CA THR A 315 9.76 -22.49 -17.09
C THR A 315 10.08 -22.77 -18.56
N GLY A 316 11.33 -22.62 -18.98
CA GLY A 316 11.82 -22.80 -20.34
C GLY A 316 13.12 -22.03 -20.57
N SER A 317 13.65 -22.11 -21.81
CA SER A 317 14.85 -21.34 -22.16
C SER A 317 14.55 -19.85 -22.17
N ARG A 318 15.44 -19.06 -21.57
CA ARG A 318 15.38 -17.59 -21.55
C ARG A 318 16.67 -17.02 -22.09
N ILE A 319 16.59 -16.00 -22.91
CA ILE A 319 17.75 -15.30 -23.45
C ILE A 319 17.97 -14.03 -22.64
N ILE A 320 19.10 -13.97 -21.95
CA ILE A 320 19.53 -12.78 -21.21
C ILE A 320 20.43 -11.95 -22.11
N GLY A 321 20.01 -10.72 -22.39
CA GLY A 321 20.78 -9.79 -23.21
C GLY A 321 21.94 -9.18 -22.42
N GLU A 322 23.15 -9.25 -22.97
CA GLU A 322 24.39 -8.75 -22.33
C GLU A 322 24.87 -7.41 -22.92
N ARG A 323 24.30 -6.94 -24.04
CA ARG A 323 24.87 -5.81 -24.81
C ARG A 323 24.78 -4.46 -24.13
N ILE A 324 23.85 -4.27 -23.19
CA ILE A 324 23.70 -3.03 -22.39
C ILE A 324 24.59 -2.99 -21.14
N ASN A 325 25.47 -3.97 -20.96
CA ASN A 325 26.51 -3.93 -19.92
C ASN A 325 27.72 -3.11 -20.42
N PRO A 326 28.17 -2.07 -19.68
CA PRO A 326 29.28 -1.22 -20.11
C PRO A 326 30.67 -1.89 -20.01
N THR A 327 30.78 -3.04 -19.32
CA THR A 327 32.08 -3.73 -19.13
C THR A 327 32.63 -4.20 -20.44
N GLY A 328 33.84 -3.79 -20.77
CA GLY A 328 34.53 -4.16 -22.04
C GLY A 328 33.97 -3.44 -23.27
N LYS A 329 33.03 -2.51 -23.17
CA LYS A 329 32.37 -1.81 -24.28
C LYS A 329 32.64 -0.30 -24.23
N PRO A 330 33.78 0.20 -24.77
CA PRO A 330 34.14 1.61 -24.61
C PRO A 330 33.10 2.59 -25.17
N ARG A 331 32.48 2.25 -26.33
CA ARG A 331 31.44 3.11 -26.94
C ARG A 331 30.20 3.20 -26.07
N PHE A 332 29.73 2.07 -25.52
CA PHE A 332 28.57 2.06 -24.64
C PHE A 332 28.86 2.82 -23.34
N LYS A 333 30.05 2.62 -22.76
CA LYS A 333 30.52 3.37 -21.59
C LYS A 333 30.59 4.87 -21.83
N LYS A 334 31.02 5.29 -23.04
CA LYS A 334 31.01 6.69 -23.44
C LYS A 334 29.59 7.23 -23.55
N ALA A 335 28.69 6.49 -24.20
CA ALA A 335 27.28 6.87 -24.33
C ALA A 335 26.59 7.07 -22.97
N LEU A 336 26.87 6.21 -22.00
CA LEU A 336 26.38 6.40 -20.62
C LEU A 336 26.89 7.70 -19.98
N LYS A 337 28.19 8.01 -20.14
CA LYS A 337 28.79 9.24 -19.60
C LYS A 337 28.26 10.52 -20.27
N ASP A 338 28.03 10.42 -21.57
CA ASP A 338 27.56 11.56 -22.38
C ASP A 338 26.03 11.68 -22.39
N HIS A 339 25.30 10.79 -21.67
CA HIS A 339 23.84 10.70 -21.67
C HIS A 339 23.24 10.55 -23.09
N ASP A 340 23.94 9.82 -24.00
CA ASP A 340 23.47 9.51 -25.35
C ASP A 340 22.37 8.43 -25.30
N LEU A 341 21.18 8.85 -24.91
CA LEU A 341 20.01 7.97 -24.79
C LEU A 341 19.64 7.31 -26.12
N THR A 342 19.84 8.00 -27.24
CA THR A 342 19.54 7.45 -28.56
C THR A 342 20.38 6.21 -28.86
N TYR A 343 21.68 6.27 -28.60
CA TYR A 343 22.57 5.11 -28.80
C TYR A 343 22.21 3.98 -27.82
N ILE A 344 21.94 4.30 -26.54
CA ILE A 344 21.60 3.31 -25.51
C ILE A 344 20.31 2.57 -25.88
N LEU A 345 19.26 3.30 -26.27
CA LEU A 345 17.96 2.74 -26.67
C LEU A 345 18.08 1.88 -27.93
N ASN A 346 18.86 2.32 -28.93
CA ASN A 346 19.10 1.52 -30.15
C ASN A 346 19.80 0.18 -29.85
N VAL A 347 20.76 0.18 -28.91
CA VAL A 347 21.41 -1.07 -28.47
C VAL A 347 20.44 -1.99 -27.75
N ALA A 348 19.58 -1.43 -26.90
CA ALA A 348 18.56 -2.18 -26.18
C ALA A 348 17.50 -2.78 -27.14
N ALA A 349 16.99 -1.97 -28.08
CA ALA A 349 16.01 -2.40 -29.09
C ALA A 349 16.56 -3.52 -29.96
N ALA A 350 17.80 -3.37 -30.51
CA ALA A 350 18.44 -4.39 -31.30
C ALA A 350 18.65 -5.70 -30.51
N GLN A 351 18.95 -5.63 -29.22
CA GLN A 351 19.06 -6.80 -28.36
C GLN A 351 17.70 -7.50 -28.18
N GLN A 352 16.63 -6.73 -28.00
CA GLN A 352 15.28 -7.26 -27.90
C GLN A 352 14.82 -7.93 -29.21
N GLU A 353 15.08 -7.31 -30.35
CA GLU A 353 14.75 -7.86 -31.68
C GLU A 353 15.44 -9.21 -31.95
N THR A 354 16.59 -9.47 -31.35
CA THR A 354 17.29 -10.77 -31.42
C THR A 354 16.77 -11.81 -30.44
N GLY A 355 15.69 -11.53 -29.74
CA GLY A 355 14.97 -12.47 -28.86
C GLY A 355 15.36 -12.41 -27.39
N ALA A 356 16.15 -11.42 -26.96
CA ALA A 356 16.38 -11.22 -25.53
C ALA A 356 15.06 -10.84 -24.84
N GLN A 357 14.79 -11.46 -23.68
CA GLN A 357 13.61 -11.13 -22.88
C GLN A 357 13.73 -9.67 -22.41
N ARG A 358 12.60 -8.99 -22.35
CA ARG A 358 12.53 -7.64 -21.74
C ARG A 358 12.84 -7.77 -20.25
N SER A 359 13.89 -7.13 -19.84
CA SER A 359 14.25 -6.95 -18.43
C SER A 359 14.15 -5.48 -18.05
#